data_53a320fd18db4cb61d0f5140b61872e1
#
_entry.id   53a320fd18db4cb61d0f5140b61872e1
#
_cell.length_a   1.000
_cell.length_b   1.000
_cell.length_c   1.000
_cell.angle_alpha   90.00
_cell.angle_beta   90.00
_cell.angle_gamma   90.00
#
_symmetry.space_group_name_H-M   'P 1'
#
loop_
_entity.id
_entity.type
_entity.pdbx_description
1 polymer ?
#
loop_
_entity_poly.entity_id
_entity_poly.type
_entity_poly.pdbx_seq_one_letter_code
_entity_poly.pdbx_strand_id
1 'polypeptide(L)'
;MHQPKFPIRFVSMLAAVAAILASWAQAEEAAQNTSLLERPDISFGASIFDDLDPMTDPAGFAYAPSSPGDSDLGDQLILMPQGNYKPFSFRLNQQGIWTSNAGLTETDELDDFYSRSEVAFSYIPQITGNTYGEFNVDYSFFRYADNSVLDFDSLEASVGVIHVFRELNDLSAWFRYNHIRLLSARDHDELFTDHTLEVGLYKPVILGRKHLLFGSAASEFSLNGNPGFAERHEHSATFGYSFFPTDKIDLSAFYQFFVLDYTEDGRTDLLHTAGLSASAQLRQGIDLVLSGSYSINDSNIDGGDYEVGDVGASISIEVQF
;
A
#
# COMPACT_ATOMS: atom_id res chain seq x y z
N MET A 1 39.17 33.96 29.44
CA MET A 1 37.95 33.20 29.15
C MET A 1 37.85 33.01 27.65
N HIS A 2 38.18 31.83 27.18
CA HIS A 2 38.12 31.48 25.75
C HIS A 2 36.77 30.77 25.49
N GLN A 3 35.90 31.43 24.75
CA GLN A 3 34.67 30.76 24.28
C GLN A 3 35.07 29.85 23.09
N PRO A 4 34.65 28.56 23.09
CA PRO A 4 34.87 27.69 21.93
C PRO A 4 33.94 28.17 20.79
N LYS A 5 34.55 28.59 19.68
CA LYS A 5 33.83 28.80 18.41
C LYS A 5 33.49 27.45 17.83
N PHE A 6 32.25 26.99 17.97
CA PHE A 6 31.76 25.84 17.20
C PHE A 6 31.80 26.20 15.70
N PRO A 7 32.36 25.36 14.85
CA PRO A 7 32.42 25.64 13.42
C PRO A 7 31.01 25.62 12.82
N ILE A 8 30.65 26.69 12.15
CA ILE A 8 29.36 26.90 11.45
C ILE A 8 29.01 25.74 10.50
N ARG A 9 30.01 24.98 10.05
CA ARG A 9 29.83 23.75 9.24
C ARG A 9 29.15 22.59 9.98
N PHE A 10 29.18 22.55 11.31
CA PHE A 10 28.52 21.49 12.09
C PHE A 10 27.01 21.74 12.23
N VAL A 11 26.61 23.00 12.33
CA VAL A 11 25.19 23.39 12.41
C VAL A 11 24.51 23.23 11.06
N SER A 12 25.19 23.54 9.95
CA SER A 12 24.65 23.32 8.59
C SER A 12 24.58 21.82 8.22
N MET A 13 25.48 20.99 8.76
CA MET A 13 25.42 19.54 8.55
C MET A 13 24.30 18.86 9.36
N LEU A 14 24.03 19.33 10.58
CA LEU A 14 22.90 18.88 11.39
C LEU A 14 21.55 19.31 10.79
N ALA A 15 21.46 20.55 10.27
CA ALA A 15 20.27 21.03 9.57
C ALA A 15 20.03 20.29 8.25
N ALA A 16 21.10 19.96 7.51
CA ALA A 16 21.00 19.13 6.30
C ALA A 16 20.59 17.68 6.62
N VAL A 17 21.11 17.11 7.70
CA VAL A 17 20.72 15.75 8.16
C VAL A 17 19.28 15.76 8.67
N ALA A 18 18.84 16.81 9.38
CA ALA A 18 17.45 16.94 9.82
C ALA A 18 16.48 17.17 8.64
N ALA A 19 16.89 17.96 7.63
CA ALA A 19 16.12 18.13 6.40
C ALA A 19 16.08 16.83 5.57
N ILE A 20 17.17 16.08 5.51
CA ILE A 20 17.25 14.77 4.88
C ILE A 20 16.36 13.75 5.62
N LEU A 21 16.39 13.73 6.95
CA LEU A 21 15.56 12.81 7.74
C LEU A 21 14.07 13.20 7.70
N ALA A 22 13.74 14.50 7.63
CA ALA A 22 12.36 14.95 7.38
C ALA A 22 11.90 14.60 5.96
N SER A 23 12.78 14.73 4.95
CA SER A 23 12.49 14.27 3.58
C SER A 23 12.40 12.75 3.48
N TRP A 24 12.97 12.00 4.41
CA TRP A 24 12.97 10.54 4.43
C TRP A 24 11.69 9.97 5.02
N ALA A 25 11.18 10.52 6.11
CA ALA A 25 9.82 10.18 6.57
C ALA A 25 8.79 10.47 5.46
N GLN A 26 9.05 11.47 4.64
CA GLN A 26 8.22 11.86 3.50
C GLN A 26 8.48 11.00 2.25
N ALA A 27 9.71 10.50 2.03
CA ALA A 27 10.00 9.57 0.93
C ALA A 27 9.35 8.19 1.16
N GLU A 28 9.19 7.77 2.41
CA GLU A 28 8.39 6.60 2.77
C GLU A 28 6.93 6.80 2.43
N GLU A 29 6.38 7.99 2.70
CA GLU A 29 5.02 8.35 2.33
C GLU A 29 4.83 8.39 0.80
N ALA A 30 5.81 8.91 0.05
CA ALA A 30 5.82 8.82 -1.41
C ALA A 30 5.97 7.38 -1.89
N ALA A 31 6.76 6.54 -1.20
CA ALA A 31 6.91 5.12 -1.51
C ALA A 31 5.65 4.32 -1.14
N GLN A 32 4.98 4.63 -0.04
CA GLN A 32 3.65 4.10 0.28
C GLN A 32 2.61 4.58 -0.74
N ASN A 33 2.66 5.84 -1.15
CA ASN A 33 1.80 6.36 -2.20
C ASN A 33 2.04 5.70 -3.55
N THR A 34 3.27 5.30 -3.86
CA THR A 34 3.55 4.51 -5.07
C THR A 34 3.19 3.04 -4.91
N SER A 35 3.21 2.46 -3.72
CA SER A 35 2.64 1.13 -3.47
C SER A 35 1.11 1.11 -3.57
N LEU A 36 0.47 2.27 -3.36
CA LEU A 36 -0.96 2.46 -3.64
C LEU A 36 -1.29 2.54 -5.13
N LEU A 37 -0.31 2.81 -5.98
CA LEU A 37 -0.43 2.74 -7.45
C LEU A 37 -0.38 1.30 -7.97
N GLU A 38 0.27 0.42 -7.27
CA GLU A 38 -0.01 -1.00 -7.34
C GLU A 38 -1.34 -1.17 -6.64
N ARG A 39 -2.38 -1.72 -7.29
CA ARG A 39 -3.68 -2.02 -6.69
C ARG A 39 -3.62 -1.74 -5.19
N PRO A 40 -4.33 -0.74 -4.62
CA PRO A 40 -4.22 -0.43 -3.20
C PRO A 40 -4.18 -1.74 -2.49
N ASP A 41 -3.16 -2.04 -1.68
CA ASP A 41 -2.80 -3.39 -1.31
C ASP A 41 -4.02 -4.19 -0.86
N ILE A 42 -4.89 -4.42 -1.82
CA ILE A 42 -6.05 -5.29 -1.84
C ILE A 42 -5.50 -6.74 -1.83
N SER A 43 -4.19 -6.90 -1.59
CA SER A 43 -3.63 -8.20 -1.26
C SER A 43 -4.37 -8.81 -0.06
N PHE A 44 -4.96 -7.95 0.79
CA PHE A 44 -5.95 -8.35 1.75
C PHE A 44 -7.20 -9.00 1.16
N GLY A 45 -7.68 -8.47 0.08
CA GLY A 45 -8.90 -8.94 -0.54
C GLY A 45 -8.66 -9.83 -1.75
N ALA A 46 -7.60 -9.60 -2.52
CA ALA A 46 -7.45 -10.29 -3.78
C ALA A 46 -7.36 -11.81 -3.61
N SER A 47 -6.61 -12.31 -2.63
CA SER A 47 -6.60 -13.76 -2.36
C SER A 47 -7.91 -14.28 -1.74
N ILE A 48 -8.66 -13.44 -1.03
CA ILE A 48 -9.96 -13.80 -0.45
C ILE A 48 -11.09 -13.56 -1.47
N PHE A 49 -10.91 -12.57 -2.38
CA PHE A 49 -11.93 -12.16 -3.36
C PHE A 49 -11.64 -12.67 -4.79
N ASP A 50 -10.43 -13.08 -5.16
CA ASP A 50 -10.14 -13.72 -6.46
C ASP A 50 -10.89 -15.07 -6.64
N ASP A 51 -11.35 -15.70 -5.55
CA ASP A 51 -12.24 -16.86 -5.58
C ASP A 51 -13.73 -16.46 -5.71
N LEU A 52 -14.08 -15.18 -5.69
CA LEU A 52 -15.41 -14.69 -5.96
C LEU A 52 -15.59 -14.49 -7.46
N ASP A 53 -15.81 -15.57 -8.20
CA ASP A 53 -16.36 -15.47 -9.55
C ASP A 53 -17.65 -14.63 -9.48
N PRO A 54 -17.71 -13.45 -10.13
CA PRO A 54 -18.92 -12.62 -10.13
C PRO A 54 -20.14 -13.29 -10.76
N MET A 55 -19.99 -14.53 -11.23
CA MET A 55 -21.07 -15.36 -11.79
C MET A 55 -21.62 -16.38 -10.81
N THR A 56 -21.07 -16.53 -9.60
CA THR A 56 -21.63 -17.44 -8.60
C THR A 56 -22.56 -16.68 -7.65
N ASP A 57 -23.70 -17.29 -7.33
CA ASP A 57 -24.57 -16.92 -6.21
C ASP A 57 -23.69 -16.71 -4.95
N PRO A 58 -23.97 -15.68 -4.09
CA PRO A 58 -23.25 -15.49 -2.82
C PRO A 58 -23.19 -16.71 -1.90
N ALA A 59 -23.93 -17.78 -2.22
CA ALA A 59 -23.84 -19.08 -1.56
C ALA A 59 -22.79 -20.03 -2.19
N GLY A 60 -22.08 -19.63 -3.27
CA GLY A 60 -21.09 -20.47 -3.94
C GLY A 60 -21.66 -21.65 -4.73
N PHE A 61 -22.93 -21.60 -5.07
CA PHE A 61 -23.61 -22.65 -5.84
C PHE A 61 -23.95 -22.16 -7.25
N ALA A 62 -23.40 -22.82 -8.27
CA ALA A 62 -23.84 -22.62 -9.65
C ALA A 62 -24.96 -23.59 -9.96
N TYR A 63 -26.11 -23.09 -10.36
CA TYR A 63 -27.20 -23.94 -10.89
C TYR A 63 -26.99 -24.11 -12.40
N ALA A 64 -26.84 -25.37 -12.83
CA ALA A 64 -26.98 -25.65 -14.25
C ALA A 64 -28.47 -25.49 -14.63
N PRO A 65 -28.80 -24.84 -15.78
CA PRO A 65 -30.18 -24.79 -16.24
C PRO A 65 -30.68 -26.22 -16.45
N SER A 66 -31.83 -26.51 -15.81
CA SER A 66 -32.49 -27.82 -16.02
C SER A 66 -32.78 -28.02 -17.50
N SER A 67 -32.41 -29.18 -18.04
CA SER A 67 -32.76 -29.55 -19.41
C SER A 67 -34.28 -29.78 -19.49
N PRO A 68 -35.00 -29.29 -20.53
CA PRO A 68 -36.45 -29.44 -20.63
C PRO A 68 -36.90 -30.88 -20.89
N GLY A 69 -36.59 -31.78 -20.06
CA GLY A 69 -36.94 -33.22 -20.18
C GLY A 69 -36.51 -34.05 -18.98
N ASP A 70 -35.79 -33.44 -18.03
CA ASP A 70 -35.18 -34.14 -16.89
C ASP A 70 -35.89 -33.83 -15.57
N SER A 71 -37.21 -34.08 -15.51
CA SER A 71 -37.98 -33.85 -14.31
C SER A 71 -37.71 -34.85 -13.18
N ASP A 72 -36.93 -35.92 -13.45
CA ASP A 72 -36.68 -37.00 -12.50
C ASP A 72 -35.33 -36.94 -11.74
N LEU A 73 -34.46 -35.99 -12.06
CA LEU A 73 -33.10 -35.95 -11.47
C LEU A 73 -32.90 -34.92 -10.33
N GLY A 74 -33.94 -34.17 -10.00
CA GLY A 74 -33.81 -33.11 -8.96
C GLY A 74 -32.71 -32.12 -9.26
N ASP A 75 -32.70 -30.98 -8.56
CA ASP A 75 -31.62 -30.00 -8.67
C ASP A 75 -30.26 -30.61 -8.32
N GLN A 76 -29.46 -30.94 -9.32
CA GLN A 76 -28.09 -31.38 -9.09
C GLN A 76 -27.24 -30.18 -8.71
N LEU A 77 -26.88 -30.10 -7.46
CA LEU A 77 -25.81 -29.24 -6.97
C LEU A 77 -24.50 -29.66 -7.65
N ILE A 78 -24.08 -28.95 -8.69
CA ILE A 78 -22.73 -29.10 -9.20
C ILE A 78 -21.83 -28.43 -8.17
N LEU A 79 -21.18 -29.26 -7.34
CA LEU A 79 -20.07 -28.80 -6.50
C LEU A 79 -18.98 -28.35 -7.45
N MET A 80 -18.91 -27.05 -7.74
CA MET A 80 -17.69 -26.51 -8.31
C MET A 80 -16.58 -26.78 -7.29
N PRO A 81 -15.40 -27.24 -7.72
CA PRO A 81 -14.27 -27.29 -6.82
C PRO A 81 -14.06 -25.84 -6.34
N GLN A 82 -14.32 -25.59 -5.06
CA GLN A 82 -13.82 -24.39 -4.41
C GLN A 82 -12.34 -24.34 -4.73
N GLY A 83 -11.89 -23.26 -5.37
CA GLY A 83 -10.47 -23.05 -5.62
C GLY A 83 -9.75 -23.34 -4.31
N ASN A 84 -8.71 -24.17 -4.35
CA ASN A 84 -8.00 -24.53 -3.14
C ASN A 84 -7.51 -23.24 -2.50
N TYR A 85 -8.10 -22.85 -1.38
CA TYR A 85 -7.63 -21.71 -0.59
C TYR A 85 -6.12 -21.84 -0.35
N LYS A 86 -5.37 -20.86 -0.80
CA LYS A 86 -3.91 -20.82 -0.76
C LYS A 86 -3.49 -19.75 0.24
N PRO A 87 -3.17 -20.13 1.47
CA PRO A 87 -2.89 -19.15 2.53
C PRO A 87 -1.53 -18.50 2.42
N PHE A 88 -0.65 -18.96 1.55
CA PHE A 88 0.69 -18.42 1.39
C PHE A 88 0.81 -17.73 0.05
N SER A 89 1.42 -16.53 0.04
CA SER A 89 1.88 -15.90 -1.18
C SER A 89 3.34 -15.44 -1.04
N PHE A 90 4.02 -15.46 -2.17
CA PHE A 90 5.36 -14.90 -2.34
C PHE A 90 5.35 -13.99 -3.56
N ARG A 91 5.77 -12.74 -3.39
CA ARG A 91 5.80 -11.73 -4.44
C ARG A 91 7.20 -11.18 -4.63
N LEU A 92 7.58 -11.01 -5.88
CA LEU A 92 8.71 -10.21 -6.32
C LEU A 92 8.18 -9.07 -7.16
N ASN A 93 8.57 -7.85 -6.85
CA ASN A 93 8.18 -6.68 -7.60
C ASN A 93 9.41 -5.86 -7.98
N GLN A 94 9.42 -5.37 -9.23
CA GLN A 94 10.43 -4.44 -9.72
C GLN A 94 9.72 -3.25 -10.34
N GLN A 95 10.00 -2.07 -9.82
CA GLN A 95 9.37 -0.82 -10.23
C GLN A 95 10.43 0.21 -10.64
N GLY A 96 10.11 1.04 -11.63
CA GLY A 96 10.86 2.22 -12.00
C GLY A 96 9.93 3.43 -12.00
N ILE A 97 10.30 4.49 -11.28
CA ILE A 97 9.45 5.65 -11.03
C ILE A 97 10.25 6.92 -11.30
N TRP A 98 9.68 7.82 -12.09
CA TRP A 98 10.10 9.21 -12.14
C TRP A 98 9.26 10.03 -11.15
N THR A 99 9.92 10.83 -10.33
CA THR A 99 9.30 11.73 -9.37
C THR A 99 9.71 13.18 -9.65
N SER A 100 8.79 14.12 -9.53
CA SER A 100 9.06 15.54 -9.73
C SER A 100 9.70 16.21 -8.52
N ASN A 101 9.64 15.59 -7.33
CA ASN A 101 10.11 16.14 -6.08
C ASN A 101 10.59 15.05 -5.12
N ALA A 102 11.78 14.49 -5.40
CA ALA A 102 12.37 13.40 -4.61
C ALA A 102 12.68 13.79 -3.16
N GLY A 103 12.84 15.09 -2.88
CA GLY A 103 13.11 15.62 -1.55
C GLY A 103 11.85 15.98 -0.76
N LEU A 104 10.66 15.95 -1.38
CA LEU A 104 9.38 16.40 -0.82
C LEU A 104 9.51 17.75 -0.12
N THR A 105 10.06 18.73 -0.85
CA THR A 105 10.37 20.07 -0.36
C THR A 105 9.43 21.10 -1.00
N GLU A 106 9.08 22.15 -0.26
CA GLU A 106 8.28 23.28 -0.75
C GLU A 106 9.01 24.09 -1.83
N THR A 107 10.33 24.17 -1.72
CA THR A 107 11.21 24.93 -2.62
C THR A 107 12.43 24.10 -2.98
N ASP A 108 13.07 24.43 -4.10
CA ASP A 108 14.24 23.68 -4.61
C ASP A 108 13.91 22.20 -4.87
N GLU A 109 12.74 21.96 -5.50
CA GLU A 109 12.29 20.62 -5.90
C GLU A 109 13.36 19.93 -6.75
N LEU A 110 13.61 18.65 -6.42
CA LEU A 110 14.57 17.80 -7.14
C LEU A 110 13.81 16.69 -7.84
N ASP A 111 13.76 16.74 -9.16
CA ASP A 111 13.28 15.59 -9.94
C ASP A 111 14.35 14.50 -9.98
N ASP A 112 13.89 13.25 -9.91
CA ASP A 112 14.77 12.09 -9.99
C ASP A 112 14.04 10.88 -10.57
N PHE A 113 14.78 9.89 -10.97
CA PHE A 113 14.28 8.57 -11.26
C PHE A 113 14.78 7.60 -10.20
N TYR A 114 13.90 6.82 -9.60
CA TYR A 114 14.32 5.76 -8.68
C TYR A 114 13.73 4.40 -9.07
N SER A 115 14.44 3.36 -8.66
CA SER A 115 13.95 1.99 -8.74
C SER A 115 13.61 1.46 -7.37
N ARG A 116 12.47 0.74 -7.28
CA ARG A 116 12.09 -0.06 -6.10
C ARG A 116 12.11 -1.53 -6.49
N SER A 117 12.85 -2.33 -5.73
CA SER A 117 12.84 -3.79 -5.83
C SER A 117 12.31 -4.35 -4.52
N GLU A 118 11.27 -5.18 -4.57
CA GLU A 118 10.58 -5.69 -3.40
C GLU A 118 10.53 -7.22 -3.40
N VAL A 119 10.67 -7.79 -2.23
CA VAL A 119 10.43 -9.20 -1.92
C VAL A 119 9.43 -9.26 -0.79
N ALA A 120 8.25 -9.83 -1.02
CA ALA A 120 7.20 -9.94 -0.02
C ALA A 120 6.78 -11.39 0.20
N PHE A 121 6.42 -11.69 1.44
CA PHE A 121 5.84 -12.95 1.86
C PHE A 121 4.61 -12.69 2.71
N SER A 122 3.49 -13.35 2.40
CA SER A 122 2.25 -13.27 3.17
C SER A 122 1.76 -14.66 3.57
N TYR A 123 1.21 -14.74 4.78
CA TYR A 123 0.51 -15.91 5.28
C TYR A 123 -0.82 -15.48 5.90
N ILE A 124 -1.93 -15.86 5.25
CA ILE A 124 -3.29 -15.45 5.64
C ILE A 124 -4.10 -16.70 5.96
N PRO A 125 -3.95 -17.35 7.13
CA PRO A 125 -4.71 -18.54 7.49
C PRO A 125 -6.16 -18.19 7.83
N GLN A 126 -7.10 -18.98 7.36
CA GLN A 126 -8.47 -18.95 7.84
C GLN A 126 -8.53 -19.48 9.28
N ILE A 127 -8.92 -18.64 10.24
CA ILE A 127 -9.04 -19.02 11.65
C ILE A 127 -10.40 -19.66 11.88
N THR A 128 -11.46 -19.00 11.47
CA THR A 128 -12.83 -19.51 11.59
C THR A 128 -13.79 -18.71 10.71
N GLY A 129 -14.67 -19.40 9.97
CA GLY A 129 -15.70 -18.78 9.15
C GLY A 129 -15.12 -17.69 8.25
N ASN A 130 -15.49 -16.44 8.51
CA ASN A 130 -15.06 -15.26 7.77
C ASN A 130 -13.94 -14.49 8.48
N THR A 131 -13.22 -15.11 9.40
CA THR A 131 -12.11 -14.52 10.16
C THR A 131 -10.80 -15.15 9.74
N TYR A 132 -9.84 -14.32 9.39
CA TYR A 132 -8.51 -14.70 8.91
C TYR A 132 -7.45 -14.11 9.81
N GLY A 133 -6.38 -14.86 10.06
CA GLY A 133 -5.13 -14.31 10.56
C GLY A 133 -4.37 -13.68 9.42
N GLU A 134 -3.43 -12.83 9.74
CA GLU A 134 -2.57 -12.18 8.79
C GLU A 134 -1.15 -12.11 9.34
N PHE A 135 -0.18 -12.43 8.50
CA PHE A 135 1.23 -12.23 8.76
C PHE A 135 1.90 -11.85 7.45
N ASN A 136 2.51 -10.67 7.39
CA ASN A 136 3.23 -10.19 6.21
C ASN A 136 4.65 -9.80 6.61
N VAL A 137 5.58 -10.00 5.70
CA VAL A 137 6.94 -9.48 5.77
C VAL A 137 7.34 -9.08 4.36
N ASP A 138 7.81 -7.87 4.21
CA ASP A 138 8.38 -7.39 2.96
C ASP A 138 9.71 -6.68 3.20
N TYR A 139 10.53 -6.70 2.17
CA TYR A 139 11.82 -6.02 2.13
C TYR A 139 11.97 -5.33 0.79
N SER A 140 12.14 -4.01 0.83
CA SER A 140 12.22 -3.15 -0.35
C SER A 140 13.57 -2.43 -0.42
N PHE A 141 14.08 -2.27 -1.65
CA PHE A 141 15.31 -1.54 -1.94
C PHE A 141 14.96 -0.32 -2.79
N PHE A 142 15.25 0.89 -2.32
CA PHE A 142 15.04 2.15 -3.03
C PHE A 142 16.39 2.70 -3.49
N ARG A 143 16.51 2.95 -4.80
CA ARG A 143 17.76 3.41 -5.42
C ARG A 143 17.46 4.56 -6.39
N TYR A 144 17.96 5.72 -6.05
CA TYR A 144 17.82 6.96 -6.81
C TYR A 144 18.95 7.08 -7.83
N ALA A 145 18.64 7.59 -9.02
CA ALA A 145 19.60 7.67 -10.12
C ALA A 145 20.62 8.78 -9.92
N ASP A 146 20.17 9.97 -9.53
CA ASP A 146 21.00 11.15 -9.39
C ASP A 146 21.29 11.49 -7.91
N ASN A 147 20.35 11.21 -7.01
CA ASN A 147 20.46 11.55 -5.59
C ASN A 147 20.67 10.32 -4.70
N SER A 148 21.75 9.58 -4.91
CA SER A 148 22.06 8.35 -4.14
C SER A 148 22.19 8.55 -2.62
N VAL A 149 22.17 9.78 -2.12
CA VAL A 149 22.06 10.08 -0.68
C VAL A 149 20.68 9.70 -0.12
N LEU A 150 19.67 9.62 -1.00
CA LEU A 150 18.30 9.19 -0.68
C LEU A 150 18.11 7.67 -0.79
N ASP A 151 19.16 6.90 -1.12
CA ASP A 151 19.07 5.43 -1.19
C ASP A 151 18.84 4.83 0.19
N PHE A 152 17.82 4.01 0.31
CA PHE A 152 17.51 3.29 1.55
C PHE A 152 16.94 1.91 1.28
N ASP A 153 16.88 1.09 2.33
CA ASP A 153 16.19 -0.19 2.37
C ASP A 153 15.08 -0.12 3.41
N SER A 154 13.91 -0.71 3.13
CA SER A 154 12.79 -0.83 4.06
C SER A 154 12.57 -2.29 4.42
N LEU A 155 12.38 -2.56 5.71
CA LEU A 155 11.87 -3.82 6.23
C LEU A 155 10.54 -3.54 6.93
N GLU A 156 9.49 -4.18 6.45
CA GLU A 156 8.16 -4.08 7.03
C GLU A 156 7.69 -5.46 7.47
N ALA A 157 7.01 -5.53 8.60
CA ALA A 157 6.41 -6.75 9.10
C ALA A 157 5.09 -6.44 9.79
N SER A 158 4.06 -7.21 9.49
CA SER A 158 2.76 -7.05 10.15
C SER A 158 2.20 -8.37 10.64
N VAL A 159 1.41 -8.30 11.70
CA VAL A 159 0.60 -9.40 12.20
C VAL A 159 -0.76 -8.88 12.63
N GLY A 160 -1.82 -9.58 12.20
CA GLY A 160 -3.17 -9.07 12.45
C GLY A 160 -4.27 -10.09 12.28
N VAL A 161 -5.48 -9.56 12.31
CA VAL A 161 -6.72 -10.31 12.09
C VAL A 161 -7.62 -9.52 11.16
N ILE A 162 -8.22 -10.20 10.19
CA ILE A 162 -9.20 -9.66 9.26
C ILE A 162 -10.52 -10.38 9.50
N HIS A 163 -11.62 -9.64 9.54
CA HIS A 163 -12.97 -10.20 9.55
C HIS A 163 -13.80 -9.64 8.40
N VAL A 164 -14.41 -10.53 7.63
CA VAL A 164 -15.28 -10.19 6.49
C VAL A 164 -16.74 -10.34 6.90
N PHE A 165 -17.47 -9.23 6.95
CA PHE A 165 -18.91 -9.18 7.24
C PHE A 165 -19.70 -9.42 5.95
N ARG A 166 -20.02 -10.67 5.68
CA ARG A 166 -20.78 -11.07 4.47
C ARG A 166 -22.17 -10.41 4.43
N GLU A 167 -22.80 -10.25 5.60
CA GLU A 167 -24.11 -9.63 5.75
C GLU A 167 -24.13 -8.13 5.36
N LEU A 168 -22.94 -7.51 5.39
CA LEU A 168 -22.72 -6.12 4.97
C LEU A 168 -22.13 -6.02 3.56
N ASN A 169 -22.40 -7.02 2.71
CA ASN A 169 -21.88 -7.16 1.35
C ASN A 169 -20.34 -7.07 1.35
N ASP A 170 -19.68 -7.94 2.08
CA ASP A 170 -18.23 -8.10 2.15
C ASP A 170 -17.46 -6.88 2.71
N LEU A 171 -18.08 -6.13 3.62
CA LEU A 171 -17.33 -5.17 4.42
C LEU A 171 -16.25 -5.91 5.19
N SER A 172 -14.99 -5.54 5.01
CA SER A 172 -13.87 -6.10 5.76
C SER A 172 -13.42 -5.13 6.83
N ALA A 173 -13.09 -5.66 8.02
CA ALA A 173 -12.44 -4.91 9.07
C ALA A 173 -11.16 -5.64 9.47
N TRP A 174 -10.12 -4.87 9.79
CA TRP A 174 -8.86 -5.44 10.27
C TRP A 174 -8.37 -4.72 11.52
N PHE A 175 -7.57 -5.44 12.27
CA PHE A 175 -6.72 -4.93 13.33
C PHE A 175 -5.36 -5.59 13.19
N ARG A 176 -4.29 -4.78 13.13
CA ARG A 176 -2.92 -5.27 12.97
C ARG A 176 -1.93 -4.49 13.82
N TYR A 177 -0.84 -5.13 14.11
CA TYR A 177 0.38 -4.54 14.60
C TYR A 177 1.39 -4.53 13.46
N ASN A 178 1.99 -3.37 13.21
CA ASN A 178 3.00 -3.19 12.17
C ASN A 178 4.33 -2.84 12.83
N HIS A 179 5.40 -3.21 12.16
CA HIS A 179 6.76 -2.80 12.46
C HIS A 179 7.42 -2.41 11.16
N ILE A 180 7.96 -1.20 11.11
CA ILE A 180 8.74 -0.69 10.00
C ILE A 180 10.14 -0.34 10.45
N ARG A 181 11.11 -0.57 9.58
CA ARG A 181 12.50 -0.19 9.78
C ARG A 181 13.13 0.26 8.47
N LEU A 182 13.64 1.48 8.43
CA LEU A 182 14.38 2.03 7.31
C LEU A 182 15.87 2.01 7.62
N LEU A 183 16.66 1.60 6.64
CA LEU A 183 18.10 1.46 6.74
C LEU A 183 18.77 2.24 5.61
N SER A 184 19.83 2.97 5.91
CA SER A 184 20.67 3.58 4.89
C SER A 184 21.26 2.49 3.97
N ALA A 185 21.12 2.67 2.67
CA ALA A 185 21.71 1.70 1.72
C ALA A 185 23.25 1.70 1.71
N ARG A 186 23.86 2.76 2.25
CA ARG A 186 25.31 2.95 2.20
C ARG A 186 26.06 2.23 3.31
N ASP A 187 25.57 2.33 4.54
CA ASP A 187 26.24 1.86 5.75
C ASP A 187 25.34 0.96 6.62
N HIS A 188 24.07 0.78 6.21
CA HIS A 188 23.04 0.04 6.92
C HIS A 188 22.72 0.59 8.32
N ASP A 189 23.07 1.86 8.56
CA ASP A 189 22.65 2.53 9.77
C ASP A 189 21.12 2.69 9.77
N GLU A 190 20.51 2.58 10.93
CA GLU A 190 19.07 2.75 11.10
C GLU A 190 18.71 4.22 10.94
N LEU A 191 17.78 4.49 10.05
CA LEU A 191 17.29 5.82 9.74
C LEU A 191 15.99 6.13 10.45
N PHE A 192 15.13 5.13 10.48
CA PHE A 192 13.84 5.19 11.13
C PHE A 192 13.41 3.79 11.56
N THR A 193 12.68 3.71 12.65
CA THR A 193 11.95 2.52 13.07
C THR A 193 10.69 2.95 13.78
N ASP A 194 9.58 2.25 13.54
CA ASP A 194 8.33 2.46 14.27
C ASP A 194 7.61 1.14 14.53
N HIS A 195 6.76 1.18 15.53
CA HIS A 195 5.86 0.13 15.95
C HIS A 195 4.46 0.72 16.04
N THR A 196 3.53 0.24 15.25
CA THR A 196 2.21 0.84 15.16
C THR A 196 1.10 -0.16 15.43
N LEU A 197 -0.06 0.35 15.82
CA LEU A 197 -1.33 -0.39 15.85
C LEU A 197 -2.28 0.25 14.84
N GLU A 198 -2.78 -0.55 13.92
CA GLU A 198 -3.70 -0.13 12.89
C GLU A 198 -5.05 -0.80 13.04
N VAL A 199 -6.10 -0.03 12.80
CA VAL A 199 -7.47 -0.50 12.65
C VAL A 199 -8.07 0.12 11.38
N GLY A 200 -8.76 -0.69 10.59
CA GLY A 200 -9.35 -0.16 9.37
C GLY A 200 -10.55 -0.95 8.87
N LEU A 201 -11.17 -0.36 7.85
CA LEU A 201 -12.35 -0.88 7.16
C LEU A 201 -12.14 -0.76 5.66
N TYR A 202 -12.58 -1.76 4.92
CA TYR A 202 -12.61 -1.76 3.45
C TYR A 202 -13.97 -2.22 2.95
N LYS A 203 -14.50 -1.51 1.96
CA LYS A 203 -15.80 -1.80 1.37
C LYS A 203 -15.72 -1.82 -0.14
N PRO A 204 -15.81 -3.00 -0.80
CA PRO A 204 -16.04 -3.11 -2.23
C PRO A 204 -17.53 -2.93 -2.55
N VAL A 205 -17.81 -2.34 -3.70
CA VAL A 205 -19.18 -2.22 -4.29
C VAL A 205 -19.09 -2.59 -5.76
N ILE A 206 -19.52 -3.81 -6.06
CA ILE A 206 -19.49 -4.36 -7.43
C ILE A 206 -20.65 -3.79 -8.22
N LEU A 207 -20.36 -3.05 -9.31
CA LEU A 207 -21.34 -2.46 -10.21
C LEU A 207 -21.40 -3.26 -11.52
N GLY A 208 -21.88 -4.50 -11.45
CA GLY A 208 -21.87 -5.44 -12.58
C GLY A 208 -20.49 -6.08 -12.80
N ARG A 209 -20.28 -6.70 -13.98
CA ARG A 209 -19.11 -7.55 -14.25
C ARG A 209 -17.80 -6.79 -14.50
N LYS A 210 -17.87 -5.49 -14.75
CA LYS A 210 -16.71 -4.71 -15.26
C LYS A 210 -16.39 -3.50 -14.41
N HIS A 211 -17.10 -3.26 -13.35
CA HIS A 211 -16.99 -2.03 -12.59
C HIS A 211 -16.98 -2.33 -11.10
N LEU A 212 -15.99 -1.80 -10.41
CA LEU A 212 -15.84 -1.87 -8.98
C LEU A 212 -15.66 -0.46 -8.42
N LEU A 213 -16.47 -0.07 -7.46
CA LEU A 213 -16.17 1.03 -6.57
C LEU A 213 -15.60 0.45 -5.27
N PHE A 214 -14.65 1.11 -4.67
CA PHE A 214 -14.16 0.73 -3.36
C PHE A 214 -13.91 1.95 -2.48
N GLY A 215 -13.98 1.72 -1.20
CA GLY A 215 -13.60 2.71 -0.20
C GLY A 215 -12.94 2.03 0.98
N SER A 216 -11.96 2.70 1.57
CA SER A 216 -11.33 2.29 2.82
C SER A 216 -11.17 3.45 3.77
N ALA A 217 -11.05 3.15 5.04
CA ALA A 217 -10.64 4.09 6.06
C ALA A 217 -9.80 3.34 7.10
N ALA A 218 -8.69 3.94 7.52
CA ALA A 218 -7.82 3.36 8.53
C ALA A 218 -7.33 4.42 9.52
N SER A 219 -6.96 3.97 10.69
CA SER A 219 -6.25 4.76 11.68
C SER A 219 -5.10 3.93 12.21
N GLU A 220 -3.91 4.48 12.13
CA GLU A 220 -2.67 3.90 12.59
C GLU A 220 -2.10 4.76 13.72
N PHE A 221 -1.73 4.12 14.81
CA PHE A 221 -1.24 4.76 16.02
C PHE A 221 0.18 4.31 16.27
N SER A 222 1.16 5.22 16.15
CA SER A 222 2.53 4.95 16.57
C SER A 222 2.58 4.69 18.07
N LEU A 223 3.35 3.68 18.45
CA LEU A 223 3.60 3.27 19.83
C LEU A 223 5.00 3.68 20.27
N ASN A 224 5.95 3.72 19.35
CA ASN A 224 7.34 4.04 19.65
C ASN A 224 8.13 4.24 18.34
N GLY A 225 8.15 5.45 17.84
CA GLY A 225 8.93 5.85 16.68
C GLY A 225 10.33 6.35 17.05
N ASN A 226 11.33 6.04 16.25
CA ASN A 226 12.68 6.55 16.40
C ASN A 226 13.28 6.91 15.03
N PRO A 227 13.69 8.17 14.79
CA PRO A 227 13.70 9.29 15.73
C PRO A 227 12.29 9.83 16.05
N GLY A 228 12.08 10.31 17.27
CA GLY A 228 10.77 10.73 17.78
C GLY A 228 10.11 11.86 16.95
N PHE A 229 10.89 12.74 16.30
CA PHE A 229 10.35 13.80 15.45
C PHE A 229 9.63 13.25 14.18
N ALA A 230 9.89 12.00 13.80
CA ALA A 230 9.23 11.31 12.68
C ALA A 230 8.04 10.47 13.15
N GLU A 231 7.87 10.28 14.46
CA GLU A 231 6.76 9.55 15.05
C GLU A 231 5.45 10.30 14.85
N ARG A 232 4.44 9.63 14.27
CA ARG A 232 3.14 10.22 13.98
C ARG A 232 2.01 9.20 14.05
N HIS A 233 0.82 9.69 14.28
CA HIS A 233 -0.42 8.95 14.05
C HIS A 233 -0.93 9.27 12.65
N GLU A 234 -1.45 8.25 11.96
CA GLU A 234 -1.96 8.39 10.61
C GLU A 234 -3.45 8.03 10.54
N HIS A 235 -4.23 8.87 9.88
CA HIS A 235 -5.64 8.60 9.62
C HIS A 235 -5.87 8.75 8.13
N SER A 236 -6.36 7.71 7.48
CA SER A 236 -6.54 7.70 6.03
C SER A 236 -7.97 7.39 5.61
N ALA A 237 -8.33 7.90 4.45
CA ALA A 237 -9.53 7.53 3.72
C ALA A 237 -9.21 7.45 2.24
N THR A 238 -9.57 6.34 1.61
CA THR A 238 -9.37 6.11 0.17
C THR A 238 -10.69 5.82 -0.50
N PHE A 239 -10.87 6.36 -1.69
CA PHE A 239 -11.98 6.07 -2.59
C PHE A 239 -11.43 5.77 -3.97
N GLY A 240 -11.94 4.72 -4.60
CA GLY A 240 -11.46 4.36 -5.92
C GLY A 240 -12.52 3.69 -6.78
N TYR A 241 -12.18 3.61 -8.06
CA TYR A 241 -12.98 2.99 -9.09
C TYR A 241 -12.07 2.20 -10.01
N SER A 242 -12.44 0.95 -10.27
CA SER A 242 -11.78 0.07 -11.23
C SER A 242 -12.73 -0.31 -12.36
N PHE A 243 -12.20 -0.30 -13.56
CA PHE A 243 -12.87 -0.75 -14.78
C PHE A 243 -12.08 -1.90 -15.41
N PHE A 244 -12.73 -3.03 -15.59
CA PHE A 244 -12.18 -4.26 -16.17
C PHE A 244 -12.65 -4.42 -17.61
N PRO A 245 -11.99 -3.81 -18.62
CA PRO A 245 -12.36 -4.00 -20.03
C PRO A 245 -12.31 -5.46 -20.46
N THR A 246 -11.35 -6.20 -19.92
CA THR A 246 -11.17 -7.66 -20.09
C THR A 246 -10.79 -8.28 -18.75
N ASP A 247 -10.80 -9.62 -18.64
CA ASP A 247 -10.37 -10.36 -17.45
C ASP A 247 -8.87 -10.20 -17.12
N LYS A 248 -8.10 -9.56 -18.02
CA LYS A 248 -6.65 -9.38 -17.90
C LYS A 248 -6.21 -7.93 -17.78
N ILE A 249 -7.13 -6.99 -17.92
CA ILE A 249 -6.81 -5.55 -17.91
C ILE A 249 -7.69 -4.88 -16.87
N ASP A 250 -7.06 -4.15 -15.98
CA ASP A 250 -7.67 -3.27 -15.00
C ASP A 250 -7.23 -1.83 -15.28
N LEU A 251 -8.18 -0.91 -15.27
CA LEU A 251 -7.96 0.53 -15.33
C LEU A 251 -8.55 1.14 -14.07
N SER A 252 -7.73 1.68 -13.21
CA SER A 252 -8.15 2.19 -11.91
C SER A 252 -7.88 3.68 -11.75
N ALA A 253 -8.75 4.34 -11.00
CA ALA A 253 -8.57 5.71 -10.53
C ALA A 253 -8.88 5.75 -9.03
N PHE A 254 -8.08 6.49 -8.27
CA PHE A 254 -8.30 6.63 -6.84
C PHE A 254 -8.03 8.06 -6.36
N TYR A 255 -8.58 8.34 -5.21
CA TYR A 255 -8.26 9.50 -4.40
C TYR A 255 -8.08 9.07 -2.97
N GLN A 256 -7.01 9.54 -2.34
CA GLN A 256 -6.66 9.24 -0.97
C GLN A 256 -6.41 10.54 -0.20
N PHE A 257 -6.81 10.51 1.04
CA PHE A 257 -6.62 11.60 1.99
C PHE A 257 -6.01 11.05 3.27
N PHE A 258 -4.98 11.72 3.77
CA PHE A 258 -4.36 11.44 5.06
C PHE A 258 -4.40 12.65 5.97
N VAL A 259 -4.51 12.38 7.25
CA VAL A 259 -4.17 13.29 8.34
C VAL A 259 -2.99 12.67 9.08
N LEU A 260 -1.86 13.34 9.08
CA LEU A 260 -0.62 12.91 9.73
C LEU A 260 -0.42 13.80 10.95
N ASP A 261 -0.57 13.23 12.14
CA ASP A 261 -0.48 13.93 13.41
C ASP A 261 0.80 13.53 14.14
N TYR A 262 1.82 14.37 14.02
CA TYR A 262 3.15 14.12 14.60
C TYR A 262 3.09 14.28 16.11
N THR A 263 3.67 13.33 16.82
CA THR A 263 3.62 13.27 18.30
C THR A 263 4.50 14.33 18.96
N GLU A 264 5.54 14.78 18.26
CA GLU A 264 6.40 15.90 18.67
C GLU A 264 6.08 17.17 17.85
N ASP A 265 6.35 18.33 18.42
CA ASP A 265 6.27 19.67 17.80
C ASP A 265 4.87 20.14 17.38
N GLY A 266 3.80 19.34 17.56
CA GLY A 266 2.43 19.70 17.20
C GLY A 266 2.23 19.95 15.70
N ARG A 267 3.03 19.30 14.86
CA ARG A 267 2.86 19.28 13.41
C ARG A 267 1.67 18.39 13.04
N THR A 268 0.85 18.90 12.13
CA THR A 268 -0.22 18.14 11.48
C THR A 268 -0.18 18.44 9.99
N ASP A 269 -0.11 17.40 9.18
CA ASP A 269 -0.12 17.50 7.74
C ASP A 269 -1.41 16.91 7.17
N LEU A 270 -1.90 17.52 6.09
CA LEU A 270 -3.04 17.04 5.30
C LEU A 270 -2.54 16.66 3.92
N LEU A 271 -2.43 15.36 3.67
CA LEU A 271 -1.95 14.87 2.38
C LEU A 271 -3.12 14.41 1.50
N HIS A 272 -3.16 14.92 0.30
CA HIS A 272 -4.12 14.61 -0.74
C HIS A 272 -3.42 13.96 -1.91
N THR A 273 -3.80 12.75 -2.29
CA THR A 273 -3.25 12.05 -3.44
C THR A 273 -4.35 11.63 -4.40
N ALA A 274 -4.18 11.91 -5.67
CA ALA A 274 -5.02 11.39 -6.74
C ALA A 274 -4.16 10.60 -7.72
N GLY A 275 -4.63 9.43 -8.17
CA GLY A 275 -3.84 8.59 -9.06
C GLY A 275 -4.68 7.81 -10.05
N LEU A 276 -3.97 7.33 -11.09
CA LEU A 276 -4.48 6.47 -12.14
C LEU A 276 -3.53 5.30 -12.33
N SER A 277 -4.06 4.12 -12.59
CA SER A 277 -3.25 2.96 -12.95
C SER A 277 -3.88 2.16 -14.08
N ALA A 278 -3.05 1.44 -14.82
CA ALA A 278 -3.44 0.46 -15.81
C ALA A 278 -2.61 -0.80 -15.59
N SER A 279 -3.26 -1.90 -15.22
CA SER A 279 -2.59 -3.18 -15.06
C SER A 279 -2.97 -4.16 -16.18
N ALA A 280 -2.03 -5.02 -16.54
CA ALA A 280 -2.21 -6.07 -17.52
C ALA A 280 -1.59 -7.37 -17.03
N GLN A 281 -2.41 -8.40 -16.84
CA GLN A 281 -1.93 -9.74 -16.56
C GLN A 281 -1.32 -10.37 -17.81
N LEU A 282 0.02 -10.39 -17.86
CA LEU A 282 0.78 -10.97 -18.98
C LEU A 282 0.67 -12.50 -18.99
N ARG A 283 0.71 -13.09 -17.80
CA ARG A 283 0.57 -14.52 -17.54
C ARG A 283 0.03 -14.70 -16.13
N GLN A 284 -0.51 -15.89 -15.80
CA GLN A 284 -0.92 -16.17 -14.42
C GLN A 284 0.24 -15.91 -13.45
N GLY A 285 0.01 -15.03 -12.49
CA GLY A 285 1.00 -14.59 -11.50
C GLY A 285 2.10 -13.66 -12.06
N ILE A 286 1.92 -13.04 -13.25
CA ILE A 286 2.84 -12.04 -13.80
C ILE A 286 2.03 -10.86 -14.30
N ASP A 287 2.19 -9.71 -13.65
CA ASP A 287 1.47 -8.49 -13.95
C ASP A 287 2.42 -7.36 -14.34
N LEU A 288 2.00 -6.55 -15.30
CA LEU A 288 2.62 -5.29 -15.67
C LEU A 288 1.68 -4.17 -15.27
N VAL A 289 2.20 -3.16 -14.55
CA VAL A 289 1.43 -2.00 -14.12
C VAL A 289 2.09 -0.73 -14.64
N LEU A 290 1.27 0.18 -15.15
CA LEU A 290 1.63 1.57 -15.43
C LEU A 290 0.85 2.45 -14.49
N SER A 291 1.47 3.44 -13.90
CA SER A 291 0.84 4.27 -12.88
C SER A 291 1.29 5.72 -12.96
N GLY A 292 0.43 6.61 -12.46
CA GLY A 292 0.76 8.00 -12.23
C GLY A 292 -0.07 8.58 -11.11
N SER A 293 0.53 9.42 -10.27
CA SER A 293 -0.14 10.11 -9.17
C SER A 293 0.31 11.56 -9.06
N TYR A 294 -0.48 12.31 -8.34
CA TYR A 294 -0.17 13.67 -7.92
C TYR A 294 -0.62 13.86 -6.48
N SER A 295 0.31 14.32 -5.65
CA SER A 295 0.08 14.54 -4.23
C SER A 295 0.33 15.99 -3.86
N ILE A 296 -0.47 16.48 -2.92
CA ILE A 296 -0.35 17.82 -2.30
C ILE A 296 -0.38 17.61 -0.80
N ASN A 297 0.63 18.10 -0.13
CA ASN A 297 0.72 18.13 1.33
C ASN A 297 0.57 19.55 1.85
N ASP A 298 -0.40 19.77 2.71
CA ASP A 298 -0.62 21.02 3.43
C ASP A 298 -0.21 20.82 4.90
N SER A 299 0.79 21.52 5.38
CA SER A 299 1.31 21.42 6.75
C SER A 299 0.95 22.65 7.58
N ASN A 300 0.74 22.49 8.87
CA ASN A 300 0.56 23.59 9.79
C ASN A 300 1.87 24.26 10.23
N ILE A 301 3.02 23.80 9.72
CA ILE A 301 4.33 24.41 9.98
C ILE A 301 4.94 24.96 8.69
N ASP A 302 5.73 26.05 8.79
CA ASP A 302 6.44 26.64 7.65
C ASP A 302 7.45 25.64 7.05
N GLY A 303 7.45 25.49 5.73
CA GLY A 303 8.35 24.60 5.00
C GLY A 303 7.95 23.11 5.02
N GLY A 304 6.76 22.79 5.52
CA GLY A 304 6.20 21.45 5.50
C GLY A 304 5.30 21.17 4.28
N ASP A 305 4.94 22.20 3.52
CA ASP A 305 4.12 22.05 2.32
C ASP A 305 4.96 21.49 1.17
N TYR A 306 4.37 20.65 0.35
CA TYR A 306 4.99 20.19 -0.89
C TYR A 306 3.96 19.67 -1.89
N GLU A 307 4.38 19.61 -3.15
CA GLU A 307 3.68 18.95 -4.23
C GLU A 307 4.60 17.93 -4.89
N VAL A 308 4.05 16.78 -5.30
CA VAL A 308 4.83 15.78 -6.02
C VAL A 308 3.99 15.06 -7.06
N GLY A 309 4.55 14.89 -8.25
CA GLY A 309 3.99 14.08 -9.32
C GLY A 309 4.89 12.89 -9.61
N ASP A 310 4.30 11.69 -9.62
CA ASP A 310 4.99 10.44 -9.88
C ASP A 310 4.43 9.76 -11.12
N VAL A 311 5.31 9.16 -11.93
CA VAL A 311 4.93 8.31 -13.07
C VAL A 311 5.84 7.10 -13.09
N GLY A 312 5.25 5.90 -13.13
CA GLY A 312 6.05 4.68 -13.04
C GLY A 312 5.50 3.51 -13.83
N ALA A 313 6.33 2.49 -13.89
CA ALA A 313 5.98 1.17 -14.40
C ALA A 313 6.55 0.10 -13.50
N SER A 314 5.78 -0.96 -13.24
CA SER A 314 6.26 -2.11 -12.48
C SER A 314 5.95 -3.44 -13.17
N ILE A 315 6.72 -4.45 -12.83
CA ILE A 315 6.44 -5.84 -13.14
C ILE A 315 6.47 -6.63 -11.83
N SER A 316 5.41 -7.37 -11.57
CA SER A 316 5.32 -8.25 -10.40
C SER A 316 5.20 -9.71 -10.79
N ILE A 317 5.76 -10.59 -9.95
CA ILE A 317 5.62 -12.04 -10.05
C ILE A 317 5.12 -12.52 -8.72
N GLU A 318 3.91 -13.10 -8.69
CA GLU A 318 3.30 -13.64 -7.49
C GLU A 318 3.03 -15.14 -7.65
N VAL A 319 3.36 -15.87 -6.60
CA VAL A 319 3.07 -17.32 -6.49
C VAL A 319 2.29 -17.59 -5.22
N GLN A 320 1.11 -18.19 -5.36
CA GLN A 320 0.24 -18.59 -4.24
C GLN A 320 0.25 -20.11 -4.07
N PHE A 321 0.30 -20.61 -2.82
CA PHE A 321 0.38 -22.04 -2.52
C PHE A 321 -0.19 -22.41 -1.14
#